data_e38057d1be5f94aab295928e23f31263
#
_entry.id   e38057d1be5f94aab295928e23f31263
#
_cell.length_a   1.000
_cell.length_b   1.000
_cell.length_c   1.000
_cell.angle_alpha   90.00
_cell.angle_beta   90.00
_cell.angle_gamma   90.00
#
_symmetry.space_group_name_H-M   'P 1'
#
loop_
_entity.id
_entity.type
_entity.pdbx_description
1 polymer ?
#
loop_
_entity_poly.entity_id
_entity_poly.type
_entity_poly.pdbx_seq_one_letter_code
_entity_poly.pdbx_strand_id
1 'polypeptide(L)'
;QHDLMASINASLGNHQHANGISLELYGKGYVLGPDAGIGKYLYSGLDYLEYYSQMPAHNTVVVDGVSSYPVMMSQHAFKVVASYPEVTQEQPASKKLSEWKLSTEKDSELKDKISYATVKFLEPETQAQQQRTTAIVKTSAKGGYYIDVFRSKKVEGGDKTHDYFYHNLGQEMKVMDAVTQQPLDMKPTEELAFAGGHLYAYSYIYNKVSAEMQNSIKTQFVTKIQDDKVVEAMDGQREITMTMWMKKDENRTIFQALSPANLEYERMPNQPYKVEDQPVLTFVARQKGEAWTHPFVTVYEPSSDTEPGDIASVDFFEPEQQGAVGILVKLKDGTSQRIICLENGTVNF
;
A
#
# COMPACT_ATOMS: atom_id res chain seq x y z
N GLN A 1 7.04 4.44 -19.87
CA GLN A 1 7.66 3.45 -18.96
C GLN A 1 7.89 4.00 -17.55
N HIS A 2 7.92 5.33 -17.36
CA HIS A 2 8.21 5.98 -16.07
C HIS A 2 6.97 6.56 -15.37
N ASP A 3 5.79 6.33 -15.90
CA ASP A 3 4.55 6.82 -15.28
C ASP A 3 4.27 6.15 -13.95
N LEU A 4 3.75 6.93 -13.01
CA LEU A 4 3.23 6.41 -11.76
C LEU A 4 1.84 5.83 -11.98
N MET A 5 1.56 4.68 -11.39
CA MET A 5 0.24 4.07 -11.36
C MET A 5 -0.04 3.50 -9.97
N ALA A 6 -1.23 3.74 -9.47
CA ALA A 6 -1.76 3.07 -8.28
C ALA A 6 -3.07 2.37 -8.65
N SER A 7 -3.23 1.14 -8.20
CA SER A 7 -4.46 0.36 -8.35
C SER A 7 -5.03 0.06 -6.97
N ILE A 8 -6.32 0.35 -6.76
CA ILE A 8 -7.07 -0.11 -5.60
C ILE A 8 -7.94 -1.27 -6.06
N ASN A 9 -7.66 -2.44 -5.52
CA ASN A 9 -8.30 -3.69 -5.91
C ASN A 9 -9.22 -4.18 -4.81
N ALA A 10 -10.36 -4.75 -5.19
CA ALA A 10 -11.26 -5.49 -4.32
C ALA A 10 -11.98 -6.54 -5.15
N SER A 11 -12.56 -7.53 -4.50
CA SER A 11 -13.14 -8.68 -5.19
C SER A 11 -14.55 -8.97 -4.73
N LEU A 12 -15.40 -9.41 -5.68
CA LEU A 12 -16.77 -9.83 -5.41
C LEU A 12 -17.14 -11.01 -6.30
N GLY A 13 -17.69 -12.05 -5.72
CA GLY A 13 -18.25 -13.20 -6.42
C GLY A 13 -17.43 -14.47 -6.33
N ASN A 14 -17.74 -15.42 -7.22
CA ASN A 14 -17.09 -16.73 -7.29
C ASN A 14 -15.72 -16.62 -7.98
N HIS A 15 -14.82 -17.54 -7.66
CA HIS A 15 -13.45 -17.58 -8.15
C HIS A 15 -12.62 -16.36 -7.74
N GLN A 16 -12.98 -15.76 -6.61
CA GLN A 16 -12.32 -14.61 -6.00
C GLN A 16 -11.84 -14.96 -4.60
N HIS A 17 -10.95 -14.16 -4.05
CA HIS A 17 -10.46 -14.33 -2.68
C HIS A 17 -10.49 -13.02 -1.89
N ALA A 18 -10.31 -13.11 -0.58
CA ALA A 18 -10.36 -11.97 0.32
C ALA A 18 -9.08 -11.14 0.21
N ASN A 19 -9.14 -10.00 -0.46
CA ASN A 19 -8.02 -9.05 -0.60
C ASN A 19 -8.26 -7.70 0.08
N GLY A 20 -9.41 -7.52 0.73
CA GLY A 20 -9.79 -6.22 1.31
C GLY A 20 -9.94 -5.15 0.23
N ILE A 21 -9.47 -3.95 0.53
CA ILE A 21 -9.24 -2.86 -0.43
C ILE A 21 -7.73 -2.71 -0.62
N SER A 22 -7.16 -3.65 -1.36
CA SER A 22 -5.73 -3.82 -1.56
C SER A 22 -5.17 -2.74 -2.49
N LEU A 23 -3.89 -2.39 -2.32
CA LEU A 23 -3.16 -1.40 -3.12
C LEU A 23 -2.03 -2.05 -3.88
N GLU A 24 -1.89 -1.72 -5.17
CA GLU A 24 -0.69 -1.97 -5.94
C GLU A 24 -0.06 -0.65 -6.38
N LEU A 25 1.25 -0.56 -6.32
CA LEU A 25 2.04 0.59 -6.73
C LEU A 25 3.02 0.22 -7.83
N TYR A 26 2.96 0.97 -8.92
CA TYR A 26 3.86 0.83 -10.06
C TYR A 26 4.71 2.10 -10.24
N GLY A 27 6.02 1.93 -10.40
CA GLY A 27 6.92 3.05 -10.67
C GLY A 27 8.26 2.57 -11.21
N LYS A 28 8.96 3.43 -11.93
CA LYS A 28 10.28 3.12 -12.52
C LYS A 28 10.31 1.86 -13.39
N GLY A 29 9.17 1.54 -14.03
CA GLY A 29 9.06 0.39 -14.93
C GLY A 29 8.65 -0.93 -14.27
N TYR A 30 8.41 -0.94 -12.96
CA TYR A 30 8.07 -2.14 -12.19
C TYR A 30 6.84 -1.97 -11.29
N VAL A 31 6.16 -3.07 -11.01
CA VAL A 31 5.23 -3.17 -9.87
C VAL A 31 6.09 -3.32 -8.62
N LEU A 32 6.18 -2.28 -7.82
CA LEU A 32 7.01 -2.23 -6.61
C LEU A 32 6.26 -2.74 -5.39
N GLY A 33 5.00 -2.30 -5.23
CA GLY A 33 4.10 -2.82 -4.19
C GLY A 33 3.08 -3.77 -4.81
N PRO A 34 3.43 -5.06 -5.03
CA PRO A 34 2.59 -6.01 -5.76
C PRO A 34 1.38 -6.49 -4.95
N ASP A 35 0.38 -6.99 -5.66
CA ASP A 35 -0.56 -7.99 -5.13
C ASP A 35 0.16 -9.33 -4.92
N ALA A 36 -0.33 -10.15 -3.99
CA ALA A 36 0.32 -11.41 -3.63
C ALA A 36 0.33 -12.45 -4.75
N GLY A 37 -0.60 -12.37 -5.69
CA GLY A 37 -0.82 -13.40 -6.69
C GLY A 37 -1.55 -14.63 -6.13
N ILE A 38 -1.31 -15.78 -6.74
CA ILE A 38 -2.08 -17.01 -6.49
C ILE A 38 -1.24 -18.18 -5.98
N GLY A 39 0.06 -17.99 -5.76
CA GLY A 39 0.97 -19.09 -5.44
C GLY A 39 1.16 -20.08 -6.60
N LYS A 40 1.67 -21.25 -6.29
CA LYS A 40 2.01 -22.27 -7.28
C LYS A 40 0.80 -23.03 -7.84
N TYR A 41 -0.18 -23.28 -6.99
CA TYR A 41 -1.36 -24.09 -7.32
C TYR A 41 -2.64 -23.37 -6.94
N LEU A 42 -3.26 -22.72 -7.93
CA LEU A 42 -4.55 -22.07 -7.76
C LEU A 42 -5.62 -23.06 -7.24
N TYR A 43 -6.32 -22.66 -6.18
CA TYR A 43 -7.43 -23.38 -5.52
C TYR A 43 -7.10 -24.71 -4.83
N SER A 44 -5.90 -25.24 -4.94
CA SER A 44 -5.58 -26.57 -4.42
C SER A 44 -4.33 -26.67 -3.57
N GLY A 45 -3.44 -25.68 -3.61
CA GLY A 45 -2.24 -25.62 -2.76
C GLY A 45 -2.59 -25.13 -1.36
N LEU A 46 -1.95 -25.68 -0.33
CA LEU A 46 -2.09 -25.17 1.04
C LEU A 46 -1.65 -23.71 1.14
N ASP A 47 -0.59 -23.35 0.44
CA ASP A 47 -0.10 -21.99 0.34
C ASP A 47 -1.13 -21.01 -0.22
N TYR A 48 -1.91 -21.44 -1.25
CA TYR A 48 -3.02 -20.64 -1.74
C TYR A 48 -4.12 -20.50 -0.67
N LEU A 49 -4.55 -21.61 -0.07
CA LEU A 49 -5.68 -21.62 0.89
C LEU A 49 -5.36 -20.84 2.15
N GLU A 50 -4.13 -20.94 2.64
CA GLU A 50 -3.74 -20.42 3.95
C GLU A 50 -3.06 -19.06 3.88
N TYR A 51 -2.52 -18.65 2.74
CA TYR A 51 -1.79 -17.39 2.59
C TYR A 51 -2.29 -16.55 1.43
N TYR A 52 -2.05 -16.95 0.16
CA TYR A 52 -2.30 -16.09 -1.00
C TYR A 52 -3.75 -15.66 -1.17
N SER A 53 -4.72 -16.44 -0.66
CA SER A 53 -6.14 -16.09 -0.67
C SER A 53 -6.60 -15.31 0.56
N GLN A 54 -5.68 -14.90 1.45
CA GLN A 54 -5.99 -14.28 2.72
C GLN A 54 -5.48 -12.83 2.79
N MET A 55 -6.17 -11.96 3.53
CA MET A 55 -5.86 -10.54 3.60
C MET A 55 -4.40 -10.19 3.99
N PRO A 56 -3.71 -10.92 4.90
CA PRO A 56 -2.32 -10.62 5.23
C PRO A 56 -1.31 -10.76 4.09
N ALA A 57 -1.69 -11.42 2.98
CA ALA A 57 -0.85 -11.50 1.78
C ALA A 57 -0.97 -10.25 0.89
N HIS A 58 -1.92 -9.37 1.15
CA HIS A 58 -2.25 -8.21 0.33
C HIS A 58 -1.90 -6.89 1.02
N ASN A 59 -1.75 -5.82 0.25
CA ASN A 59 -1.46 -4.47 0.76
C ASN A 59 -2.75 -3.80 1.29
N THR A 60 -3.23 -4.25 2.43
CA THR A 60 -4.50 -3.83 3.05
C THR A 60 -4.40 -3.78 4.57
N VAL A 61 -5.51 -3.58 5.26
CA VAL A 61 -5.59 -3.60 6.73
C VAL A 61 -6.38 -4.82 7.20
N VAL A 62 -5.76 -5.60 8.06
CA VAL A 62 -6.36 -6.76 8.75
C VAL A 62 -6.81 -6.32 10.14
N VAL A 63 -8.07 -6.61 10.50
CA VAL A 63 -8.66 -6.22 11.78
C VAL A 63 -8.69 -7.41 12.73
N ASP A 64 -8.22 -7.20 13.97
CA ASP A 64 -8.18 -8.20 15.05
C ASP A 64 -7.52 -9.53 14.66
N GLY A 65 -6.66 -9.50 13.62
CA GLY A 65 -5.98 -10.68 13.09
C GLY A 65 -6.90 -11.66 12.35
N VAL A 66 -8.13 -11.30 12.03
CA VAL A 66 -9.05 -12.14 11.27
C VAL A 66 -8.58 -12.23 9.81
N SER A 67 -8.26 -13.44 9.36
CA SER A 67 -7.77 -13.71 8.00
C SER A 67 -8.33 -15.00 7.40
N SER A 68 -9.26 -15.66 8.08
CA SER A 68 -9.89 -16.89 7.59
C SER A 68 -11.15 -16.55 6.80
N TYR A 69 -11.04 -16.54 5.50
CA TYR A 69 -12.14 -16.24 4.59
C TYR A 69 -12.49 -17.45 3.74
N PRO A 70 -13.75 -17.53 3.25
CA PRO A 70 -14.12 -18.58 2.31
C PRO A 70 -13.24 -18.55 1.06
N VAL A 71 -12.69 -19.67 0.69
CA VAL A 71 -11.90 -19.83 -0.53
C VAL A 71 -12.84 -19.82 -1.73
N MET A 72 -12.39 -19.23 -2.83
CA MET A 72 -13.15 -19.11 -4.10
C MET A 72 -14.43 -18.28 -4.03
N MET A 73 -14.65 -17.53 -2.96
CA MET A 73 -15.77 -16.60 -2.85
C MET A 73 -15.33 -15.35 -2.08
N SER A 74 -15.61 -14.18 -2.61
CA SER A 74 -15.35 -12.91 -1.92
C SER A 74 -16.56 -11.99 -1.90
N GLN A 75 -16.68 -11.21 -0.83
CA GLN A 75 -17.69 -10.17 -0.63
C GLN A 75 -17.05 -8.82 -0.34
N HIS A 76 -15.86 -8.59 -0.88
CA HIS A 76 -15.02 -7.41 -0.64
C HIS A 76 -15.26 -6.29 -1.66
N ALA A 77 -16.49 -6.07 -2.11
CA ALA A 77 -16.82 -4.95 -2.99
C ALA A 77 -16.72 -3.60 -2.26
N PHE A 78 -16.16 -2.59 -2.90
CA PHE A 78 -16.09 -1.23 -2.38
C PHE A 78 -16.98 -0.25 -3.16
N LYS A 79 -17.21 0.92 -2.56
CA LYS A 79 -17.82 2.08 -3.22
C LYS A 79 -16.79 3.20 -3.34
N VAL A 80 -16.68 3.80 -4.53
CA VAL A 80 -15.96 5.07 -4.70
C VAL A 80 -16.82 6.17 -4.08
N VAL A 81 -16.25 6.95 -3.17
CA VAL A 81 -16.96 8.02 -2.45
C VAL A 81 -16.43 9.41 -2.77
N ALA A 82 -15.20 9.50 -3.26
CA ALA A 82 -14.60 10.72 -3.75
C ALA A 82 -13.53 10.37 -4.79
N SER A 83 -13.33 11.21 -5.79
CA SER A 83 -12.23 11.09 -6.75
C SER A 83 -11.90 12.43 -7.38
N TYR A 84 -10.68 12.57 -7.87
CA TYR A 84 -10.28 13.64 -8.75
C TYR A 84 -9.30 13.12 -9.81
N PRO A 85 -9.52 13.35 -11.11
CA PRO A 85 -10.75 13.94 -11.67
C PRO A 85 -12.01 13.18 -11.25
N GLU A 86 -13.14 13.89 -11.16
CA GLU A 86 -14.40 13.27 -10.76
C GLU A 86 -14.81 12.21 -11.79
N VAL A 87 -15.10 11.01 -11.31
CA VAL A 87 -15.64 9.93 -12.14
C VAL A 87 -17.16 9.93 -11.98
N THR A 88 -17.85 10.47 -12.95
CA THR A 88 -19.31 10.35 -12.98
C THR A 88 -19.67 8.92 -13.36
N GLN A 89 -20.21 8.17 -12.40
CA GLN A 89 -20.74 6.82 -12.60
C GLN A 89 -22.12 6.86 -13.29
N GLU A 90 -22.25 7.44 -14.46
CA GLU A 90 -23.34 7.09 -15.35
C GLU A 90 -22.93 5.85 -16.15
N GLN A 91 -23.10 4.69 -15.55
CA GLN A 91 -22.93 3.42 -16.23
C GLN A 91 -24.29 2.85 -16.63
N PRO A 92 -24.64 2.85 -17.90
CA PRO A 92 -25.54 1.83 -18.40
C PRO A 92 -24.76 0.50 -18.37
N ALA A 93 -25.34 -0.53 -17.76
CA ALA A 93 -24.77 -1.88 -17.57
C ALA A 93 -24.29 -2.61 -18.84
N SER A 94 -24.33 -1.96 -20.01
CA SER A 94 -24.01 -2.53 -21.32
C SER A 94 -22.93 -1.81 -22.11
N LYS A 95 -22.31 -0.73 -21.59
CA LYS A 95 -21.27 -0.01 -22.36
C LYS A 95 -19.91 -0.64 -22.21
N LYS A 96 -19.20 -0.81 -23.32
CA LYS A 96 -17.80 -1.24 -23.35
C LYS A 96 -16.94 -0.19 -22.63
N LEU A 97 -15.87 -0.64 -21.97
CA LEU A 97 -14.92 0.22 -21.25
C LEU A 97 -14.40 1.40 -22.11
N SER A 98 -14.27 1.19 -23.43
CA SER A 98 -13.89 2.22 -24.41
C SER A 98 -14.91 3.35 -24.60
N GLU A 99 -16.13 3.20 -24.08
CA GLU A 99 -17.20 4.20 -24.16
C GLU A 99 -17.33 5.02 -22.87
N TRP A 100 -16.52 4.71 -21.85
CA TRP A 100 -16.47 5.47 -20.62
C TRP A 100 -15.82 6.83 -20.88
N LYS A 101 -16.59 7.88 -20.72
CA LYS A 101 -16.06 9.23 -20.71
C LYS A 101 -15.73 9.58 -19.27
N LEU A 102 -14.45 9.75 -18.98
CA LEU A 102 -14.05 10.52 -17.82
C LEU A 102 -14.63 11.92 -17.99
N SER A 103 -15.43 12.41 -17.04
CA SER A 103 -15.81 13.81 -17.05
C SER A 103 -14.54 14.62 -16.79
N THR A 104 -14.05 15.24 -17.84
CA THR A 104 -12.98 16.22 -17.70
C THR A 104 -13.67 17.52 -17.30
N GLU A 105 -13.68 17.85 -16.00
CA GLU A 105 -13.90 19.23 -15.60
C GLU A 105 -12.89 20.11 -16.33
N LYS A 106 -13.40 21.21 -16.86
CA LYS A 106 -12.58 22.16 -17.60
C LYS A 106 -11.49 22.70 -16.70
N ASP A 107 -10.25 22.52 -17.15
CA ASP A 107 -9.06 23.30 -16.82
C ASP A 107 -8.87 23.73 -15.36
N SER A 108 -8.53 22.78 -14.48
CA SER A 108 -7.81 23.18 -13.30
C SER A 108 -6.31 22.89 -13.52
N GLU A 109 -5.46 23.83 -13.13
CA GLU A 109 -3.99 23.65 -13.11
C GLU A 109 -3.55 22.42 -12.26
N LEU A 110 -4.47 21.90 -11.46
CA LEU A 110 -4.26 20.74 -10.60
C LEU A 110 -4.39 19.40 -11.35
N LYS A 111 -5.10 19.35 -12.48
CA LYS A 111 -5.39 18.10 -13.22
C LYS A 111 -4.13 17.33 -13.60
N ASP A 112 -3.06 18.05 -13.96
CA ASP A 112 -1.79 17.46 -14.34
C ASP A 112 -0.87 17.20 -13.15
N LYS A 113 -1.25 17.66 -11.94
CA LYS A 113 -0.43 17.57 -10.73
C LYS A 113 -0.90 16.50 -9.76
N ILE A 114 -2.21 16.33 -9.61
CA ILE A 114 -2.78 15.36 -8.66
C ILE A 114 -3.94 14.59 -9.26
N SER A 115 -4.02 13.33 -8.89
CA SER A 115 -5.23 12.51 -9.04
C SER A 115 -5.43 11.69 -7.77
N TYR A 116 -6.68 11.45 -7.37
CA TYR A 116 -6.97 10.59 -6.22
C TYR A 116 -8.28 9.85 -6.36
N ALA A 117 -8.40 8.76 -5.62
CA ALA A 117 -9.66 8.07 -5.38
C ALA A 117 -9.77 7.67 -3.91
N THR A 118 -10.99 7.80 -3.38
CA THR A 118 -11.35 7.31 -2.05
C THR A 118 -12.44 6.28 -2.17
N VAL A 119 -12.20 5.12 -1.57
CA VAL A 119 -13.13 4.01 -1.54
C VAL A 119 -13.54 3.68 -0.10
N LYS A 120 -14.78 3.18 0.05
CA LYS A 120 -15.30 2.66 1.32
C LYS A 120 -15.73 1.21 1.15
N PHE A 121 -15.51 0.44 2.21
CA PHE A 121 -15.77 -0.98 2.27
C PHE A 121 -16.19 -1.36 3.69
N LEU A 122 -17.16 -2.24 3.82
CA LEU A 122 -17.51 -2.88 5.10
C LEU A 122 -16.96 -4.30 5.04
N GLU A 123 -15.95 -4.57 5.88
CA GLU A 123 -15.33 -5.87 5.96
C GLU A 123 -16.34 -6.88 6.57
N PRO A 124 -16.67 -7.98 5.88
CA PRO A 124 -17.82 -8.81 6.23
C PRO A 124 -17.66 -9.63 7.53
N GLU A 125 -16.44 -10.06 7.88
CA GLU A 125 -16.21 -10.94 9.02
C GLU A 125 -16.11 -10.17 10.34
N THR A 126 -15.39 -9.04 10.35
CA THR A 126 -15.19 -8.22 11.57
C THR A 126 -16.19 -7.08 11.68
N GLN A 127 -16.97 -6.84 10.63
CA GLN A 127 -17.86 -5.67 10.50
C GLN A 127 -17.08 -4.35 10.69
N ALA A 128 -15.84 -4.32 10.21
CA ALA A 128 -15.04 -3.11 10.23
C ALA A 128 -15.38 -2.23 9.03
N GLN A 129 -15.76 -0.99 9.30
CA GLN A 129 -15.85 0.04 8.28
C GLN A 129 -14.43 0.46 7.91
N GLN A 130 -14.07 0.32 6.65
CA GLN A 130 -12.78 0.70 6.12
C GLN A 130 -12.92 1.76 5.03
N GLN A 131 -11.95 2.68 4.99
CA GLN A 131 -11.85 3.71 3.96
C GLN A 131 -10.39 3.85 3.55
N ARG A 132 -10.13 3.82 2.25
CA ARG A 132 -8.81 4.09 1.69
C ARG A 132 -8.89 5.27 0.74
N THR A 133 -8.00 6.24 0.96
CA THR A 133 -7.76 7.38 0.05
C THR A 133 -6.37 7.21 -0.52
N THR A 134 -6.27 7.02 -1.83
CA THR A 134 -4.98 6.93 -2.52
C THR A 134 -4.88 8.06 -3.54
N ALA A 135 -3.77 8.79 -3.49
CA ALA A 135 -3.49 9.87 -4.43
C ALA A 135 -2.14 9.67 -5.13
N ILE A 136 -2.04 10.16 -6.37
CA ILE A 136 -0.80 10.32 -7.11
C ILE A 136 -0.54 11.82 -7.23
N VAL A 137 0.65 12.27 -6.83
CA VAL A 137 1.10 13.65 -6.95
C VAL A 137 2.32 13.68 -7.83
N LYS A 138 2.27 14.42 -8.94
CA LYS A 138 3.40 14.61 -9.84
C LYS A 138 4.26 15.78 -9.38
N THR A 139 5.56 15.59 -9.35
CA THR A 139 6.57 16.61 -9.04
C THR A 139 7.29 17.10 -10.30
N SER A 140 7.42 16.20 -11.28
CA SER A 140 8.06 16.48 -12.57
C SER A 140 7.47 15.59 -13.67
N ALA A 141 8.00 15.66 -14.88
CA ALA A 141 7.59 14.80 -15.99
C ALA A 141 7.86 13.30 -15.72
N LYS A 142 8.83 12.98 -14.87
CA LYS A 142 9.26 11.61 -14.54
C LYS A 142 9.21 11.31 -13.04
N GLY A 143 8.94 12.31 -12.21
CA GLY A 143 8.92 12.24 -10.75
C GLY A 143 7.53 12.41 -10.17
N GLY A 144 7.36 11.90 -8.96
CA GLY A 144 6.14 12.04 -8.19
C GLY A 144 6.07 10.99 -7.08
N TYR A 145 4.99 11.03 -6.33
CA TYR A 145 4.79 10.18 -5.17
C TYR A 145 3.32 9.81 -5.00
N TYR A 146 3.11 8.81 -4.15
CA TYR A 146 1.78 8.38 -3.75
C TYR A 146 1.50 8.82 -2.33
N ILE A 147 0.24 9.06 -2.04
CA ILE A 147 -0.30 9.21 -0.69
C ILE A 147 -1.28 8.07 -0.48
N ASP A 148 -1.22 7.43 0.67
CA ASP A 148 -2.20 6.45 1.10
C ASP A 148 -2.65 6.75 2.53
N VAL A 149 -3.96 7.00 2.69
CA VAL A 149 -4.60 7.19 4.00
C VAL A 149 -5.61 6.09 4.19
N PHE A 150 -5.34 5.21 5.14
CA PHE A 150 -6.21 4.09 5.45
C PHE A 150 -6.87 4.28 6.82
N ARG A 151 -8.19 4.29 6.85
CA ARG A 151 -9.02 4.37 8.06
C ARG A 151 -9.76 3.07 8.27
N SER A 152 -9.82 2.61 9.52
CA SER A 152 -10.51 1.36 9.85
C SER A 152 -11.03 1.38 11.29
N LYS A 153 -12.29 0.98 11.49
CA LYS A 153 -12.89 0.76 12.80
C LYS A 153 -14.04 -0.21 12.71
N LYS A 154 -14.26 -1.00 13.75
CA LYS A 154 -15.45 -1.85 13.85
C LYS A 154 -16.68 -0.98 14.12
N VAL A 155 -17.81 -1.33 13.50
CA VAL A 155 -19.06 -0.57 13.65
C VAL A 155 -19.54 -0.58 15.09
N GLU A 156 -19.42 -1.70 15.77
CA GLU A 156 -19.84 -1.88 17.17
C GLU A 156 -18.73 -1.59 18.19
N GLY A 157 -17.53 -1.19 17.71
CA GLY A 157 -16.36 -1.01 18.58
C GLY A 157 -15.75 -2.32 19.07
N GLY A 158 -14.91 -2.23 20.11
CA GLY A 158 -14.18 -3.39 20.63
C GLY A 158 -13.01 -3.81 19.74
N ASP A 159 -12.46 -2.86 18.99
CA ASP A 159 -11.26 -3.03 18.19
C ASP A 159 -10.06 -3.37 19.08
N LYS A 160 -9.33 -4.44 18.76
CA LYS A 160 -8.11 -4.81 19.46
C LYS A 160 -6.88 -4.33 18.71
N THR A 161 -6.78 -4.70 17.44
CA THR A 161 -5.65 -4.35 16.58
C THR A 161 -6.10 -4.14 15.13
N HIS A 162 -5.42 -3.22 14.46
CA HIS A 162 -5.50 -3.04 13.01
C HIS A 162 -4.09 -3.15 12.46
N ASP A 163 -3.85 -4.10 11.56
CA ASP A 163 -2.55 -4.38 10.97
C ASP A 163 -2.53 -3.89 9.52
N TYR A 164 -1.81 -2.81 9.27
CA TYR A 164 -1.55 -2.28 7.93
C TYR A 164 -0.40 -3.05 7.31
N PHE A 165 -0.68 -3.83 6.27
CA PHE A 165 0.31 -4.58 5.51
C PHE A 165 0.76 -3.82 4.28
N TYR A 166 2.06 -3.80 4.03
CA TYR A 166 2.66 -3.37 2.79
C TYR A 166 3.77 -4.34 2.37
N HIS A 167 3.64 -4.86 1.16
CA HIS A 167 4.59 -5.79 0.55
C HIS A 167 5.34 -5.07 -0.57
N ASN A 168 6.64 -5.28 -0.67
CA ASN A 168 7.45 -4.70 -1.74
C ASN A 168 8.40 -5.74 -2.31
N LEU A 169 8.54 -5.77 -3.62
CA LEU A 169 9.62 -6.54 -4.25
C LEU A 169 10.98 -5.92 -3.86
N GLY A 170 12.00 -6.75 -3.76
CA GLY A 170 13.35 -6.28 -3.44
C GLY A 170 14.13 -7.23 -2.56
N GLN A 171 15.37 -6.87 -2.29
CA GLN A 171 16.29 -7.68 -1.49
C GLN A 171 16.61 -7.06 -0.12
N GLU A 172 16.39 -5.76 0.06
CA GLU A 172 16.72 -5.07 1.30
C GLU A 172 15.56 -4.18 1.76
N MET A 173 15.28 -4.19 3.06
CA MET A 173 14.38 -3.24 3.72
C MET A 173 15.14 -2.56 4.86
N LYS A 174 15.11 -1.22 4.88
CA LYS A 174 15.74 -0.39 5.90
C LYS A 174 14.70 0.48 6.56
N VAL A 175 14.46 0.30 7.84
CA VAL A 175 13.51 1.10 8.61
C VAL A 175 14.28 2.08 9.49
N MET A 176 13.99 3.37 9.34
CA MET A 176 14.69 4.47 10.00
C MET A 176 13.70 5.39 10.69
N ASP A 177 14.14 6.03 11.74
CA ASP A 177 13.48 7.18 12.32
C ASP A 177 13.57 8.37 11.33
N ALA A 178 12.42 8.95 10.95
CA ALA A 178 12.40 10.00 9.94
C ALA A 178 12.97 11.33 10.42
N VAL A 179 13.05 11.56 11.74
CA VAL A 179 13.58 12.78 12.35
C VAL A 179 15.10 12.67 12.54
N THR A 180 15.55 11.60 13.17
CA THR A 180 16.98 11.41 13.48
C THR A 180 17.77 10.82 12.33
N GLN A 181 17.11 10.25 11.32
CA GLN A 181 17.70 9.52 10.20
C GLN A 181 18.55 8.31 10.63
N GLN A 182 18.35 7.81 11.85
CA GLN A 182 19.04 6.62 12.35
C GLN A 182 18.19 5.38 12.12
N PRO A 183 18.80 4.21 11.87
CA PRO A 183 18.08 2.94 11.84
C PRO A 183 17.32 2.71 13.15
N LEU A 184 16.10 2.17 13.04
CA LEU A 184 15.36 1.73 14.24
C LEU A 184 16.06 0.52 14.87
N ASP A 185 16.13 0.51 16.19
CA ASP A 185 16.62 -0.63 16.97
C ASP A 185 15.51 -1.70 17.07
N MET A 186 15.36 -2.46 15.99
CA MET A 186 14.35 -3.51 15.90
C MET A 186 14.81 -4.80 16.56
N LYS A 187 13.95 -5.44 17.33
CA LYS A 187 14.23 -6.67 18.06
C LYS A 187 13.47 -7.85 17.48
N PRO A 188 14.04 -9.06 17.49
CA PRO A 188 13.31 -10.28 17.16
C PRO A 188 12.02 -10.40 17.98
N THR A 189 10.93 -10.83 17.33
CA THR A 189 9.62 -10.94 17.95
C THR A 189 8.87 -12.19 17.49
N GLU A 190 8.06 -12.74 18.39
CA GLU A 190 7.11 -13.80 18.10
C GLU A 190 5.70 -13.25 17.78
N GLU A 191 5.50 -11.93 17.85
CA GLU A 191 4.24 -11.31 17.43
C GLU A 191 3.99 -11.50 15.92
N LEU A 192 2.81 -11.15 15.43
CA LEU A 192 2.33 -11.52 14.10
C LEU A 192 2.41 -13.04 13.89
N ALA A 193 2.04 -13.80 14.91
CA ALA A 193 2.02 -15.26 14.89
C ALA A 193 0.59 -15.76 14.81
N PHE A 194 0.46 -17.05 14.50
CA PHE A 194 -0.79 -17.78 14.62
C PHE A 194 -1.29 -17.74 16.06
N ALA A 195 -2.41 -17.09 16.29
CA ALA A 195 -3.01 -16.94 17.62
C ALA A 195 -4.36 -17.65 17.72
N GLY A 196 -4.37 -18.97 17.47
CA GLY A 196 -5.56 -19.81 17.64
C GLY A 196 -6.60 -19.68 16.52
N GLY A 197 -7.00 -20.80 16.00
CA GLY A 197 -8.21 -21.01 15.21
C GLY A 197 -8.18 -20.58 13.74
N HIS A 198 -7.73 -19.39 13.36
CA HIS A 198 -8.01 -18.90 12.00
C HIS A 198 -6.98 -17.90 11.41
N LEU A 199 -5.79 -17.80 12.00
CA LEU A 199 -4.78 -16.84 11.55
C LEU A 199 -3.67 -17.48 10.72
N TYR A 200 -4.01 -18.45 9.87
CA TYR A 200 -3.02 -19.22 9.10
C TYR A 200 -2.07 -18.34 8.30
N ALA A 201 -2.56 -17.28 7.68
CA ALA A 201 -1.73 -16.41 6.87
C ALA A 201 -0.57 -15.75 7.65
N TYR A 202 -0.76 -15.45 8.92
CA TYR A 202 0.29 -14.91 9.77
C TYR A 202 1.43 -15.91 10.01
N SER A 203 1.18 -17.22 9.96
CA SER A 203 2.20 -18.25 10.12
C SER A 203 3.17 -18.34 8.94
N TYR A 204 2.81 -17.77 7.79
CA TYR A 204 3.66 -17.66 6.60
C TYR A 204 4.61 -16.47 6.65
N ILE A 205 4.43 -15.57 7.63
CA ILE A 205 5.29 -14.39 7.83
C ILE A 205 6.41 -14.76 8.80
N TYR A 206 7.64 -14.58 8.38
CA TYR A 206 8.82 -15.06 9.11
C TYR A 206 9.95 -14.03 9.17
N ASN A 207 11.03 -14.34 9.92
CA ASN A 207 12.15 -13.43 10.17
C ASN A 207 11.71 -12.07 10.72
N LYS A 208 10.78 -12.12 11.68
CA LYS A 208 10.11 -10.94 12.21
C LYS A 208 10.97 -10.21 13.23
N VAL A 209 11.10 -8.91 13.05
CA VAL A 209 11.64 -7.98 14.03
C VAL A 209 10.66 -6.83 14.23
N SER A 210 10.62 -6.22 15.41
CA SER A 210 9.69 -5.14 15.73
C SER A 210 10.33 -4.03 16.55
N ALA A 211 9.73 -2.83 16.47
CA ALA A 211 10.03 -1.68 17.30
C ALA A 211 8.76 -0.85 17.53
N GLU A 212 8.67 -0.21 18.70
CA GLU A 212 7.64 0.82 18.97
C GLU A 212 7.98 2.11 18.23
N MET A 213 6.97 2.81 17.76
CA MET A 213 7.12 4.00 16.95
C MET A 213 7.29 5.25 17.83
N GLN A 214 8.50 5.80 17.92
CA GLN A 214 8.79 7.02 18.69
C GLN A 214 8.55 8.30 17.89
N ASN A 215 8.87 8.30 16.61
CA ASN A 215 8.68 9.37 15.64
C ASN A 215 8.03 8.80 14.38
N SER A 216 7.70 9.65 13.42
CA SER A 216 7.41 9.19 12.05
C SER A 216 8.60 8.41 11.52
N ILE A 217 8.34 7.43 10.69
CA ILE A 217 9.40 6.56 10.14
C ILE A 217 9.59 6.79 8.65
N LYS A 218 10.77 6.42 8.20
CA LYS A 218 11.15 6.32 6.79
C LYS A 218 11.64 4.90 6.52
N THR A 219 10.98 4.21 5.61
CA THR A 219 11.36 2.85 5.19
C THR A 219 11.80 2.87 3.74
N GLN A 220 12.91 2.22 3.43
CA GLN A 220 13.40 2.04 2.07
C GLN A 220 13.37 0.57 1.71
N PHE A 221 12.73 0.25 0.59
CA PHE A 221 12.71 -1.06 -0.03
C PHE A 221 13.57 -0.98 -1.28
N VAL A 222 14.66 -1.77 -1.31
CA VAL A 222 15.67 -1.70 -2.37
C VAL A 222 15.56 -2.92 -3.26
N THR A 223 15.38 -2.68 -4.55
CA THR A 223 15.33 -3.68 -5.61
C THR A 223 16.57 -3.54 -6.50
N LYS A 224 17.46 -4.53 -6.48
CA LYS A 224 18.64 -4.57 -7.33
C LYS A 224 18.36 -5.39 -8.58
N ILE A 225 18.65 -4.82 -9.75
CA ILE A 225 18.51 -5.49 -11.03
C ILE A 225 19.77 -6.30 -11.28
N GLN A 226 19.63 -7.64 -11.40
CA GLN A 226 20.74 -8.59 -11.44
C GLN A 226 21.19 -8.95 -12.87
N ASP A 227 20.32 -8.79 -13.87
CA ASP A 227 20.62 -9.12 -15.26
C ASP A 227 21.01 -7.87 -16.05
N ASP A 228 22.22 -7.84 -16.61
CA ASP A 228 22.72 -6.72 -17.42
C ASP A 228 21.86 -6.43 -18.65
N LYS A 229 21.19 -7.43 -19.24
CA LYS A 229 20.27 -7.22 -20.36
C LYS A 229 19.01 -6.48 -19.91
N VAL A 230 18.54 -6.76 -18.69
CA VAL A 230 17.43 -6.04 -18.08
C VAL A 230 17.85 -4.61 -17.76
N VAL A 231 19.05 -4.41 -17.22
CA VAL A 231 19.62 -3.07 -16.99
C VAL A 231 19.65 -2.27 -18.30
N GLU A 232 20.12 -2.86 -19.40
CA GLU A 232 20.14 -2.19 -20.71
C GLU A 232 18.72 -1.87 -21.22
N ALA A 233 17.76 -2.79 -21.06
CA ALA A 233 16.37 -2.61 -21.46
C ALA A 233 15.63 -1.56 -20.60
N MET A 234 16.13 -1.27 -19.40
CA MET A 234 15.55 -0.35 -18.42
C MET A 234 16.37 0.94 -18.26
N ASP A 235 16.90 1.44 -19.37
CA ASP A 235 17.62 2.75 -19.43
C ASP A 235 18.81 2.84 -18.45
N GLY A 236 19.47 1.74 -18.17
CA GLY A 236 20.67 1.66 -17.34
C GLY A 236 20.41 1.60 -15.85
N GLN A 237 19.16 1.51 -15.40
CA GLN A 237 18.81 1.38 -13.98
C GLN A 237 19.36 0.07 -13.40
N ARG A 238 20.14 0.15 -12.32
CA ARG A 238 20.66 -1.00 -11.56
C ARG A 238 20.01 -1.17 -10.20
N GLU A 239 19.47 -0.09 -9.66
CA GLU A 239 18.81 -0.09 -8.36
C GLU A 239 17.55 0.77 -8.40
N ILE A 240 16.47 0.23 -7.85
CA ILE A 240 15.21 0.93 -7.66
C ILE A 240 14.90 0.93 -6.18
N THR A 241 14.49 2.08 -5.65
CA THR A 241 14.11 2.22 -4.25
C THR A 241 12.69 2.74 -4.17
N MET A 242 11.81 2.02 -3.46
CA MET A 242 10.57 2.60 -2.94
C MET A 242 10.86 3.15 -1.55
N THR A 243 10.71 4.45 -1.38
CA THR A 243 10.80 5.09 -0.06
C THR A 243 9.41 5.36 0.47
N MET A 244 9.11 4.88 1.67
CA MET A 244 7.84 5.10 2.37
C MET A 244 8.09 5.94 3.62
N TRP A 245 7.30 6.99 3.82
CA TRP A 245 7.19 7.71 5.09
C TRP A 245 5.85 7.38 5.73
N MET A 246 5.83 7.10 7.03
CA MET A 246 4.60 6.84 7.78
C MET A 246 4.49 7.78 8.98
N LYS A 247 3.28 8.35 9.15
CA LYS A 247 2.93 9.21 10.29
C LYS A 247 3.04 8.44 11.60
N LYS A 248 3.64 9.08 12.60
CA LYS A 248 3.72 8.58 13.99
C LYS A 248 2.32 8.35 14.58
N ASP A 249 2.20 7.30 15.37
CA ASP A 249 1.16 7.11 16.37
C ASP A 249 1.74 6.40 17.60
N GLU A 250 1.32 6.80 18.81
CA GLU A 250 1.88 6.28 20.08
C GLU A 250 1.49 4.83 20.35
N ASN A 251 0.38 4.37 19.77
CA ASN A 251 -0.11 3.00 19.93
C ASN A 251 0.28 2.10 18.76
N ARG A 252 1.35 2.46 18.04
CA ARG A 252 1.77 1.77 16.83
C ARG A 252 3.09 1.06 16.99
N THR A 253 3.07 -0.25 16.73
CA THR A 253 4.25 -1.11 16.64
C THR A 253 4.56 -1.38 15.16
N ILE A 254 5.83 -1.26 14.79
CA ILE A 254 6.32 -1.51 13.44
C ILE A 254 6.99 -2.86 13.37
N PHE A 255 6.71 -3.62 12.32
CA PHE A 255 7.34 -4.89 12.04
C PHE A 255 8.02 -4.87 10.68
N GLN A 256 9.20 -5.45 10.63
CA GLN A 256 9.89 -5.86 9.42
C GLN A 256 9.90 -7.38 9.38
N ALA A 257 9.51 -7.94 8.26
CA ALA A 257 9.37 -9.39 8.09
C ALA A 257 9.60 -9.80 6.63
N LEU A 258 9.54 -11.10 6.39
CA LEU A 258 9.52 -11.70 5.06
C LEU A 258 8.25 -12.52 4.89
N SER A 259 7.74 -12.55 3.68
CA SER A 259 6.59 -13.35 3.26
C SER A 259 6.97 -14.26 2.09
N PRO A 260 6.14 -15.27 1.76
CA PRO A 260 6.36 -16.14 0.60
C PRO A 260 6.61 -15.35 -0.69
N ALA A 261 7.38 -15.95 -1.60
CA ALA A 261 7.71 -15.37 -2.89
C ALA A 261 6.46 -15.06 -3.72
N ASN A 262 6.51 -13.99 -4.50
CA ASN A 262 5.44 -13.65 -5.43
C ASN A 262 5.63 -14.38 -6.75
N LEU A 263 4.81 -15.39 -7.03
CA LEU A 263 4.91 -16.22 -8.22
C LEU A 263 4.15 -15.66 -9.43
N GLU A 264 3.34 -14.62 -9.25
CA GLU A 264 2.57 -13.99 -10.34
C GLU A 264 3.48 -13.31 -11.35
N TYR A 265 4.61 -12.79 -10.89
CA TYR A 265 5.57 -12.07 -11.73
C TYR A 265 6.62 -12.94 -12.42
N GLU A 266 6.62 -14.27 -12.24
CA GLU A 266 7.53 -15.21 -12.89
C GLU A 266 7.55 -15.04 -14.42
N ARG A 267 6.42 -14.68 -15.01
CA ARG A 267 6.25 -14.56 -16.47
C ARG A 267 6.40 -13.15 -17.01
N MET A 268 6.67 -12.17 -16.16
CA MET A 268 6.81 -10.79 -16.61
C MET A 268 8.15 -10.61 -17.35
N PRO A 269 8.17 -9.89 -18.47
CA PRO A 269 9.41 -9.52 -19.12
C PRO A 269 10.21 -8.56 -18.23
N ASN A 270 11.54 -8.58 -18.38
CA ASN A 270 12.45 -7.68 -17.67
C ASN A 270 12.35 -7.75 -16.14
N GLN A 271 12.21 -8.95 -15.58
CA GLN A 271 12.25 -9.13 -14.13
C GLN A 271 13.57 -8.57 -13.55
N PRO A 272 13.53 -7.82 -12.45
CA PRO A 272 14.74 -7.26 -11.85
C PRO A 272 15.66 -8.35 -11.30
N TYR A 273 15.10 -9.47 -10.86
CA TYR A 273 15.74 -10.68 -10.37
C TYR A 273 14.74 -11.83 -10.51
N LYS A 274 15.13 -13.05 -10.19
CA LYS A 274 14.19 -14.18 -10.13
C LYS A 274 13.26 -14.02 -8.93
N VAL A 275 12.11 -13.40 -9.19
CA VAL A 275 11.14 -13.01 -8.15
C VAL A 275 10.56 -14.23 -7.43
N GLU A 276 10.39 -15.33 -8.16
CA GLU A 276 9.89 -16.61 -7.65
C GLU A 276 10.85 -17.31 -6.65
N ASP A 277 12.13 -16.96 -6.67
CA ASP A 277 13.16 -17.52 -5.79
C ASP A 277 13.44 -16.67 -4.55
N GLN A 278 12.79 -15.51 -4.42
CA GLN A 278 13.05 -14.54 -3.34
C GLN A 278 11.79 -14.28 -2.50
N PRO A 279 11.93 -14.20 -1.18
CA PRO A 279 10.82 -13.77 -0.33
C PRO A 279 10.43 -12.31 -0.62
N VAL A 280 9.17 -11.99 -0.36
CA VAL A 280 8.68 -10.61 -0.45
C VAL A 280 9.00 -9.87 0.84
N LEU A 281 9.54 -8.65 0.71
CA LEU A 281 9.76 -7.74 1.83
C LEU A 281 8.42 -7.29 2.39
N THR A 282 8.16 -7.56 3.67
CA THR A 282 6.86 -7.30 4.31
C THR A 282 7.03 -6.33 5.46
N PHE A 283 6.39 -5.19 5.33
CA PHE A 283 6.25 -4.19 6.36
C PHE A 283 4.86 -4.28 6.98
N VAL A 284 4.77 -4.25 8.32
CA VAL A 284 3.49 -4.21 9.01
C VAL A 284 3.52 -3.10 10.05
N ALA A 285 2.45 -2.29 10.10
CA ALA A 285 2.20 -1.35 11.18
C ALA A 285 0.95 -1.79 11.93
N ARG A 286 1.12 -2.21 13.19
CA ARG A 286 0.01 -2.60 14.08
C ARG A 286 -0.43 -1.42 14.93
N GLN A 287 -1.66 -0.97 14.72
CA GLN A 287 -2.34 -0.01 15.59
C GLN A 287 -3.09 -0.78 16.68
N LYS A 288 -2.85 -0.46 17.96
CA LYS A 288 -3.67 -0.93 19.08
C LYS A 288 -4.92 -0.07 19.19
N GLY A 289 -6.09 -0.71 19.26
CA GLY A 289 -7.38 -0.03 19.15
C GLY A 289 -7.75 0.27 17.70
N GLU A 290 -8.67 1.21 17.49
CA GLU A 290 -9.18 1.56 16.17
C GLU A 290 -8.19 2.44 15.38
N ALA A 291 -8.31 2.40 14.06
CA ALA A 291 -7.49 3.17 13.13
C ALA A 291 -8.34 4.15 12.28
N TRP A 292 -9.45 4.63 12.78
CA TRP A 292 -10.28 5.63 12.12
C TRP A 292 -9.86 7.06 12.48
N THR A 293 -9.75 7.32 13.78
CA THR A 293 -9.24 8.59 14.33
C THR A 293 -7.71 8.61 14.37
N HIS A 294 -7.09 7.42 14.34
CA HIS A 294 -5.65 7.19 14.26
C HIS A 294 -5.26 6.52 12.92
N PRO A 295 -5.57 7.14 11.76
CA PRO A 295 -5.38 6.49 10.47
C PRO A 295 -3.91 6.17 10.16
N PHE A 296 -3.71 5.14 9.35
CA PHE A 296 -2.42 4.94 8.69
C PHE A 296 -2.28 5.99 7.60
N VAL A 297 -1.24 6.79 7.69
CA VAL A 297 -0.93 7.86 6.72
C VAL A 297 0.46 7.62 6.20
N THR A 298 0.57 7.35 4.91
CA THR A 298 1.84 7.05 4.25
C THR A 298 2.04 7.89 3.00
N VAL A 299 3.31 8.16 2.70
CA VAL A 299 3.76 8.74 1.44
C VAL A 299 4.78 7.79 0.84
N TYR A 300 4.66 7.46 -0.45
CA TYR A 300 5.57 6.56 -1.16
C TYR A 300 6.20 7.26 -2.35
N GLU A 301 7.51 7.19 -2.47
CA GLU A 301 8.24 7.75 -3.61
C GLU A 301 9.11 6.67 -4.25
N PRO A 302 8.83 6.25 -5.51
CA PRO A 302 9.73 5.42 -6.27
C PRO A 302 10.86 6.26 -6.88
N SER A 303 12.09 5.79 -6.73
CA SER A 303 13.29 6.39 -7.30
C SER A 303 14.22 5.32 -7.85
N SER A 304 15.22 5.71 -8.63
CA SER A 304 16.28 4.80 -9.06
C SER A 304 17.65 5.51 -9.02
N ASP A 305 18.71 4.74 -9.22
CA ASP A 305 20.07 5.27 -9.34
C ASP A 305 20.26 6.22 -10.53
N THR A 306 19.44 6.09 -11.59
CA THR A 306 19.44 6.99 -12.75
C THR A 306 18.41 8.13 -12.65
N GLU A 307 17.36 7.96 -11.84
CA GLU A 307 16.30 8.94 -11.62
C GLU A 307 16.03 9.08 -10.12
N PRO A 308 16.81 9.90 -9.39
CA PRO A 308 16.66 10.09 -7.96
C PRO A 308 15.31 10.74 -7.61
N GLY A 309 14.78 10.39 -6.43
CA GLY A 309 13.54 10.96 -5.93
C GLY A 309 13.62 12.46 -5.68
N ASP A 310 12.49 13.14 -5.75
CA ASP A 310 12.36 14.59 -5.60
C ASP A 310 12.12 15.03 -4.14
N ILE A 311 11.67 14.12 -3.27
CA ILE A 311 11.33 14.41 -1.87
C ILE A 311 12.60 14.62 -1.04
N ALA A 312 12.68 15.75 -0.35
CA ALA A 312 13.69 16.04 0.67
C ALA A 312 13.21 15.57 2.06
N SER A 313 11.97 15.90 2.45
CA SER A 313 11.34 15.43 3.71
C SER A 313 9.84 15.39 3.62
N VAL A 314 9.24 14.59 4.49
CA VAL A 314 7.79 14.51 4.70
C VAL A 314 7.52 14.80 6.17
N ASP A 315 6.70 15.82 6.43
CA ASP A 315 6.20 16.17 7.74
C ASP A 315 4.69 15.91 7.79
N PHE A 316 4.18 15.49 8.95
CA PHE A 316 2.76 15.31 9.17
C PHE A 316 2.28 16.33 10.20
N PHE A 317 1.08 16.90 9.98
CA PHE A 317 0.51 17.88 10.87
C PHE A 317 -0.98 17.65 11.09
N GLU A 318 -1.52 18.22 12.17
CA GLU A 318 -2.96 18.16 12.45
C GLU A 318 -3.63 19.40 11.87
N PRO A 319 -4.52 19.27 10.87
CA PRO A 319 -5.31 20.36 10.35
C PRO A 319 -6.36 20.84 11.37
N GLU A 320 -6.88 22.07 11.19
CA GLU A 320 -7.97 22.61 12.02
C GLU A 320 -9.28 21.82 11.86
N GLN A 321 -9.48 21.19 10.71
CA GLN A 321 -10.66 20.36 10.44
C GLN A 321 -10.58 19.05 11.21
N GLN A 322 -11.58 18.81 12.05
CA GLN A 322 -11.67 17.59 12.84
C GLN A 322 -11.66 16.34 11.93
N GLY A 323 -10.88 15.34 12.32
CA GLY A 323 -10.74 14.10 11.59
C GLY A 323 -9.92 14.19 10.29
N ALA A 324 -9.44 15.38 9.91
CA ALA A 324 -8.55 15.52 8.78
C ALA A 324 -7.10 15.11 9.15
N VAL A 325 -6.31 14.74 8.15
CA VAL A 325 -4.87 14.53 8.29
C VAL A 325 -4.12 15.42 7.32
N GLY A 326 -3.03 16.03 7.79
CA GLY A 326 -2.18 16.92 7.02
C GLY A 326 -0.83 16.31 6.69
N ILE A 327 -0.39 16.52 5.46
CA ILE A 327 0.90 16.06 4.93
C ILE A 327 1.60 17.28 4.30
N LEU A 328 2.84 17.53 4.70
CA LEU A 328 3.69 18.55 4.11
C LEU A 328 4.90 17.84 3.48
N VAL A 329 4.94 17.85 2.16
CA VAL A 329 6.05 17.29 1.38
C VAL A 329 6.96 18.44 0.97
N LYS A 330 8.22 18.41 1.36
CA LYS A 330 9.26 19.35 0.95
C LYS A 330 10.09 18.70 -0.14
N LEU A 331 10.24 19.39 -1.26
CA LEU A 331 11.02 18.90 -2.40
C LEU A 331 12.45 19.43 -2.35
N LYS A 332 13.36 18.74 -3.03
CA LYS A 332 14.79 19.09 -3.10
C LYS A 332 15.06 20.41 -3.82
N ASP A 333 14.12 20.88 -4.66
CA ASP A 333 14.17 22.18 -5.33
C ASP A 333 13.80 23.36 -4.42
N GLY A 334 13.43 23.08 -3.16
CA GLY A 334 13.03 24.07 -2.16
C GLY A 334 11.52 24.36 -2.14
N THR A 335 10.74 23.80 -3.04
CA THR A 335 9.28 23.95 -3.04
C THR A 335 8.63 23.03 -2.01
N SER A 336 7.38 23.31 -1.65
CA SER A 336 6.61 22.50 -0.70
C SER A 336 5.19 22.29 -1.22
N GLN A 337 4.66 21.11 -0.95
CA GLN A 337 3.29 20.74 -1.26
C GLN A 337 2.57 20.41 0.04
N ARG A 338 1.41 21.04 0.26
CA ARG A 338 0.60 20.87 1.47
C ARG A 338 -0.70 20.18 1.11
N ILE A 339 -0.88 18.99 1.62
CA ILE A 339 -2.02 18.12 1.31
C ILE A 339 -2.84 17.90 2.58
N ILE A 340 -4.17 18.01 2.47
CA ILE A 340 -5.10 17.71 3.56
C ILE A 340 -6.09 16.66 3.07
N CYS A 341 -6.09 15.50 3.72
CA CYS A 341 -7.06 14.44 3.47
C CYS A 341 -8.16 14.53 4.52
N LEU A 342 -9.38 14.83 4.09
CA LEU A 342 -10.54 14.97 4.96
C LEU A 342 -11.10 13.59 5.33
N GLU A 343 -11.83 13.52 6.44
CA GLU A 343 -12.47 12.27 6.88
C GLU A 343 -13.52 11.76 5.87
N ASN A 344 -14.16 12.65 5.14
CA ASN A 344 -15.11 12.26 4.08
C ASN A 344 -14.43 11.69 2.83
N GLY A 345 -13.09 11.72 2.77
CA GLY A 345 -12.28 11.20 1.67
C GLY A 345 -11.89 12.22 0.61
N THR A 346 -12.30 13.48 0.74
CA THR A 346 -11.83 14.54 -0.16
C THR A 346 -10.37 14.89 0.13
N VAL A 347 -9.60 15.16 -0.91
CA VAL A 347 -8.20 15.62 -0.80
C VAL A 347 -8.12 17.07 -1.27
N ASN A 348 -7.58 17.94 -0.41
CA ASN A 348 -7.25 19.32 -0.72
C ASN A 348 -5.73 19.44 -0.92
N PHE A 349 -5.32 20.09 -2.01
CA PHE A 349 -3.93 20.24 -2.44
C PHE A 349 -3.53 21.71 -2.51
#